data_f20a02bb552f5516b6193bc02668d148
#
_entry.id   f20a02bb552f5516b6193bc02668d148
#
_cell.length_a   1.000
_cell.length_b   1.000
_cell.length_c   1.000
_cell.angle_alpha   90.00
_cell.angle_beta   90.00
_cell.angle_gamma   90.00
#
_symmetry.space_group_name_H-M   'P 1'
#
loop_
_entity.id
_entity.type
_entity.pdbx_description
1 polymer ?
#
loop_
_entity_poly.entity_id
_entity_poly.type
_entity_poly.pdbx_seq_one_letter_code
_entity_poly.pdbx_strand_id
1 'polypeptide(L)'
;MKRILSNSIYLYSSKFISLICMSLLTYVPLLFLHTIIVNYLYNESRFMEYPGIVGDAANGIFMLVFLTIAQVPFIKLTMLDHEDEESIFRKSLGFSLDKVISLYVFACLYSLLVFLGGMLFIIPGLIVLLLFYFVPYFIADGVKSYKVAIRKSVSLVKKRFLITFVIIGAITAIQLLFENVLFFFISIYTDVYFVFLFTKIILQMFILPFQIILVTNLFIDIKEENTLELETNSLIKARM
;
A
#
# COMPACT_ATOMS: atom_id res chain seq x y z
N MET A 1 19.86 -0.17 -2.51
CA MET A 1 19.21 1.05 -2.00
C MET A 1 19.39 2.27 -2.90
N LYS A 2 20.62 2.76 -3.22
CA LYS A 2 20.80 3.94 -4.11
C LYS A 2 20.16 3.73 -5.48
N ARG A 3 20.31 2.56 -6.11
CA ARG A 3 19.71 2.21 -7.40
C ARG A 3 18.19 2.26 -7.34
N ILE A 4 17.59 1.65 -6.31
CA ILE A 4 16.13 1.65 -6.12
C ILE A 4 15.59 3.07 -6.01
N LEU A 5 16.21 3.91 -5.18
CA LEU A 5 15.80 5.30 -5.00
C LEU A 5 15.94 6.10 -6.30
N SER A 6 17.07 5.97 -7.00
CA SER A 6 17.30 6.64 -8.29
C SER A 6 16.26 6.26 -9.34
N ASN A 7 15.98 4.95 -9.49
CA ASN A 7 14.96 4.47 -10.42
C ASN A 7 13.56 4.96 -10.05
N SER A 8 13.24 4.99 -8.74
CA SER A 8 11.94 5.48 -8.27
C SER A 8 11.75 6.98 -8.54
N ILE A 9 12.78 7.79 -8.34
CA ILE A 9 12.76 9.23 -8.64
C ILE A 9 12.63 9.44 -10.16
N TYR A 10 13.39 8.70 -10.96
CA TYR A 10 13.32 8.78 -12.42
C TYR A 10 11.91 8.44 -12.95
N LEU A 11 11.35 7.30 -12.54
CA LEU A 11 10.00 6.90 -12.95
C LEU A 11 8.95 7.91 -12.49
N TYR A 12 9.02 8.36 -11.23
CA TYR A 12 8.10 9.36 -10.70
C TYR A 12 8.14 10.66 -11.50
N SER A 13 9.33 11.14 -11.85
CA SER A 13 9.51 12.39 -12.62
C SER A 13 9.04 12.23 -14.07
N SER A 14 9.42 11.12 -14.73
CA SER A 14 9.10 10.88 -16.15
C SER A 14 7.62 10.61 -16.39
N LYS A 15 6.92 9.99 -15.43
CA LYS A 15 5.48 9.65 -15.53
C LYS A 15 4.58 10.50 -14.62
N PHE A 16 5.08 11.65 -14.15
CA PHE A 16 4.42 12.48 -13.14
C PHE A 16 2.94 12.76 -13.45
N ILE A 17 2.62 13.23 -14.64
CA ILE A 17 1.23 13.55 -15.05
C ILE A 17 0.36 12.29 -15.01
N SER A 18 0.86 11.15 -15.51
CA SER A 18 0.13 9.88 -15.48
C SER A 18 -0.14 9.41 -14.04
N LEU A 19 0.80 9.60 -13.14
CA LEU A 19 0.66 9.24 -11.71
C LEU A 19 -0.38 10.12 -11.02
N ILE A 20 -0.37 11.43 -11.26
CA ILE A 20 -1.37 12.36 -10.72
C ILE A 20 -2.77 12.05 -11.26
N CYS A 21 -2.91 11.83 -12.58
CA CYS A 21 -4.19 11.41 -13.16
C CYS A 21 -4.69 10.09 -12.56
N MET A 22 -3.78 9.12 -12.35
CA MET A 22 -4.12 7.85 -11.70
C MET A 22 -4.56 8.04 -10.24
N SER A 23 -3.89 8.91 -9.48
CA SER A 23 -4.30 9.27 -8.11
C SER A 23 -5.69 9.90 -8.08
N LEU A 24 -5.99 10.81 -8.99
CA LEU A 24 -7.31 11.44 -9.11
C LEU A 24 -8.41 10.43 -9.43
N LEU A 25 -8.13 9.45 -10.27
CA LEU A 25 -9.12 8.46 -10.70
C LEU A 25 -9.32 7.31 -9.69
N THR A 26 -8.31 6.98 -8.91
CA THR A 26 -8.35 5.78 -8.03
C THR A 26 -8.31 6.15 -6.55
N TYR A 27 -7.29 6.86 -6.12
CA TYR A 27 -7.06 7.15 -4.70
C TYR A 27 -8.04 8.19 -4.15
N VAL A 28 -8.22 9.31 -4.85
CA VAL A 28 -9.06 10.42 -4.37
C VAL A 28 -10.51 9.99 -4.14
N PRO A 29 -11.20 9.28 -5.05
CA PRO A 29 -12.56 8.80 -4.80
C PRO A 29 -12.65 7.84 -3.60
N LEU A 30 -11.67 6.95 -3.44
CA LEU A 30 -11.63 6.03 -2.30
C LEU A 30 -11.40 6.76 -0.98
N LEU A 31 -10.56 7.81 -0.97
CA LEU A 31 -10.34 8.62 0.23
C LEU A 31 -11.59 9.44 0.61
N PHE A 32 -12.32 9.99 -0.36
CA PHE A 32 -13.61 10.63 -0.09
C PHE A 32 -14.62 9.64 0.48
N LEU A 33 -14.74 8.45 -0.13
CA LEU A 33 -15.63 7.41 0.36
C LEU A 33 -15.27 6.98 1.79
N HIS A 34 -13.98 6.77 2.06
CA HIS A 34 -13.46 6.50 3.40
C HIS A 34 -13.89 7.59 4.40
N THR A 35 -13.67 8.85 4.05
CA THR A 35 -14.00 9.98 4.92
C THR A 35 -15.49 10.05 5.24
N ILE A 36 -16.36 9.82 4.24
CA ILE A 36 -17.83 9.82 4.43
C ILE A 36 -18.24 8.68 5.36
N ILE A 37 -17.78 7.45 5.09
CA ILE A 37 -18.14 6.26 5.88
C ILE A 37 -17.67 6.42 7.33
N VAL A 38 -16.43 6.81 7.52
CA VAL A 38 -15.85 6.92 8.87
C VAL A 38 -16.52 8.04 9.67
N ASN A 39 -16.74 9.21 9.08
CA ASN A 39 -17.46 10.29 9.76
C ASN A 39 -18.91 9.91 10.09
N TYR A 40 -19.59 9.18 9.20
CA TYR A 40 -20.91 8.65 9.49
C TYR A 40 -20.89 7.71 10.71
N LEU A 41 -19.95 6.77 10.76
CA LEU A 41 -19.82 5.83 11.87
C LEU A 41 -19.43 6.51 13.19
N TYR A 42 -18.57 7.52 13.17
CA TYR A 42 -18.29 8.34 14.35
C TYR A 42 -19.56 9.06 14.84
N ASN A 43 -20.38 9.56 13.92
CA ASN A 43 -21.63 10.24 14.26
C ASN A 43 -22.66 9.29 14.88
N GLU A 44 -22.88 8.11 14.28
CA GLU A 44 -23.81 7.10 14.78
C GLU A 44 -23.36 6.49 16.12
N SER A 45 -22.05 6.32 16.32
CA SER A 45 -21.51 5.75 17.57
C SER A 45 -21.56 6.71 18.77
N ARG A 46 -21.94 7.97 18.60
CA ARG A 46 -22.04 8.95 19.71
C ARG A 46 -22.96 8.52 20.85
N PHE A 47 -23.96 7.70 20.55
CA PHE A 47 -24.95 7.24 21.52
C PHE A 47 -24.56 5.90 22.18
N MET A 48 -23.38 5.34 21.85
CA MET A 48 -22.86 4.11 22.45
C MET A 48 -22.10 4.43 23.72
N GLU A 49 -21.92 3.41 24.58
CA GLU A 49 -21.16 3.53 25.82
C GLU A 49 -19.70 3.95 25.59
N TYR A 50 -19.11 3.52 24.44
CA TYR A 50 -17.75 3.85 24.02
C TYR A 50 -17.75 4.39 22.58
N PRO A 51 -18.12 5.64 22.35
CA PRO A 51 -18.39 6.19 21.02
C PRO A 51 -17.17 6.16 20.08
N GLY A 52 -15.96 6.40 20.59
CA GLY A 52 -14.73 6.46 19.80
C GLY A 52 -14.29 5.10 19.23
N ILE A 53 -14.52 4.01 19.94
CA ILE A 53 -13.98 2.67 19.57
C ILE A 53 -14.49 2.21 18.21
N VAL A 54 -15.79 2.37 17.93
CA VAL A 54 -16.39 1.95 16.65
C VAL A 54 -15.84 2.78 15.50
N GLY A 55 -15.74 4.10 15.70
CA GLY A 55 -15.16 5.02 14.72
C GLY A 55 -13.67 4.70 14.41
N ASP A 56 -12.87 4.49 15.47
CA ASP A 56 -11.44 4.17 15.33
C ASP A 56 -11.22 2.81 14.66
N ALA A 57 -12.01 1.79 15.04
CA ALA A 57 -11.98 0.48 14.41
C ALA A 57 -12.34 0.56 12.92
N ALA A 58 -13.42 1.26 12.59
CA ALA A 58 -13.84 1.47 11.21
C ALA A 58 -12.78 2.25 10.42
N ASN A 59 -12.21 3.31 11.00
CA ASN A 59 -11.13 4.08 10.38
C ASN A 59 -9.95 3.19 10.00
N GLY A 60 -9.46 2.35 10.92
CA GLY A 60 -8.34 1.44 10.66
C GLY A 60 -8.66 0.39 9.59
N ILE A 61 -9.83 -0.27 9.69
CA ILE A 61 -10.24 -1.31 8.75
C ILE A 61 -10.43 -0.73 7.34
N PHE A 62 -11.23 0.32 7.18
CA PHE A 62 -11.51 0.91 5.87
C PHE A 62 -10.28 1.56 5.25
N MET A 63 -9.42 2.20 6.05
CA MET A 63 -8.15 2.76 5.55
C MET A 63 -7.28 1.68 4.93
N LEU A 64 -7.13 0.52 5.59
CA LEU A 64 -6.32 -0.58 5.07
C LEU A 64 -6.96 -1.23 3.83
N VAL A 65 -8.30 -1.36 3.79
CA VAL A 65 -9.04 -1.85 2.60
C VAL A 65 -8.78 -0.95 1.41
N PHE A 66 -9.03 0.35 1.56
CA PHE A 66 -8.92 1.29 0.45
C PHE A 66 -7.47 1.48 -0.01
N LEU A 67 -6.51 1.52 0.92
CA LEU A 67 -5.09 1.58 0.58
C LEU A 67 -4.65 0.34 -0.21
N THR A 68 -5.10 -0.86 0.21
CA THR A 68 -4.79 -2.12 -0.49
C THR A 68 -5.30 -2.13 -1.93
N ILE A 69 -6.47 -1.54 -2.19
CA ILE A 69 -7.03 -1.43 -3.55
C ILE A 69 -6.33 -0.31 -4.33
N ALA A 70 -6.19 0.87 -3.73
CA ALA A 70 -5.67 2.06 -4.38
C ALA A 70 -4.22 1.93 -4.86
N GLN A 71 -3.40 1.10 -4.20
CA GLN A 71 -2.00 0.90 -4.59
C GLN A 71 -1.82 0.08 -5.87
N VAL A 72 -2.78 -0.79 -6.22
CA VAL A 72 -2.61 -1.79 -7.30
C VAL A 72 -2.32 -1.18 -8.68
N PRO A 73 -3.01 -0.12 -9.14
CA PRO A 73 -2.70 0.51 -10.43
C PRO A 73 -1.27 1.07 -10.48
N PHE A 74 -0.76 1.60 -9.38
CA PHE A 74 0.62 2.12 -9.32
C PHE A 74 1.65 0.99 -9.31
N ILE A 75 1.38 -0.11 -8.59
CA ILE A 75 2.21 -1.32 -8.61
C ILE A 75 2.31 -1.85 -10.05
N LYS A 76 1.16 -2.01 -10.72
CA LYS A 76 1.12 -2.52 -12.09
C LYS A 76 1.80 -1.58 -13.08
N LEU A 77 1.62 -0.26 -12.92
CA LEU A 77 2.31 0.74 -13.74
C LEU A 77 3.83 0.62 -13.61
N THR A 78 4.34 0.51 -12.38
CA THR A 78 5.77 0.37 -12.13
C THR A 78 6.33 -0.92 -12.75
N MET A 79 5.61 -2.04 -12.65
CA MET A 79 6.02 -3.31 -13.25
C MET A 79 6.05 -3.25 -14.78
N LEU A 80 5.01 -2.66 -15.40
CA LEU A 80 4.96 -2.51 -16.86
C LEU A 80 6.03 -1.56 -17.40
N ASP A 81 6.42 -0.55 -16.63
CA ASP A 81 7.55 0.33 -17.00
C ASP A 81 8.88 -0.44 -17.00
N HIS A 82 9.08 -1.37 -16.05
CA HIS A 82 10.24 -2.26 -16.04
C HIS A 82 10.27 -3.26 -17.22
N GLU A 83 9.11 -3.56 -17.80
CA GLU A 83 8.96 -4.46 -18.95
C GLU A 83 9.02 -3.68 -20.29
N ASP A 84 9.32 -2.37 -20.26
CA ASP A 84 9.34 -1.44 -21.42
C ASP A 84 8.02 -1.48 -22.23
N GLU A 85 6.90 -1.68 -21.57
CA GLU A 85 5.59 -1.82 -22.21
C GLU A 85 5.00 -0.47 -22.63
N GLU A 86 4.30 -0.46 -23.77
CA GLU A 86 3.56 0.70 -24.23
C GLU A 86 2.20 0.83 -23.54
N SER A 87 1.67 2.08 -23.46
CA SER A 87 0.34 2.38 -22.90
C SER A 87 0.15 1.93 -21.45
N ILE A 88 1.21 2.03 -20.64
CA ILE A 88 1.26 1.54 -19.25
C ILE A 88 0.11 2.08 -18.38
N PHE A 89 -0.30 3.34 -18.57
CA PHE A 89 -1.40 3.95 -17.82
C PHE A 89 -2.73 3.21 -18.03
N ARG A 90 -3.12 2.97 -19.29
CA ARG A 90 -4.37 2.29 -19.65
C ARG A 90 -4.37 0.83 -19.20
N LYS A 91 -3.24 0.12 -19.42
CA LYS A 91 -3.08 -1.29 -19.02
C LYS A 91 -3.17 -1.43 -17.50
N SER A 92 -2.56 -0.52 -16.74
CA SER A 92 -2.58 -0.54 -15.27
C SER A 92 -3.96 -0.28 -14.69
N LEU A 93 -4.69 0.70 -15.23
CA LEU A 93 -6.07 0.96 -14.83
C LEU A 93 -6.99 -0.20 -15.20
N GLY A 94 -6.91 -0.72 -16.43
CA GLY A 94 -7.69 -1.88 -16.87
C GLY A 94 -7.47 -3.09 -15.97
N PHE A 95 -6.21 -3.44 -15.69
CA PHE A 95 -5.88 -4.51 -14.77
C PHE A 95 -6.52 -4.32 -13.38
N SER A 96 -6.45 -3.11 -12.84
CA SER A 96 -6.97 -2.81 -11.51
C SER A 96 -8.49 -2.92 -11.47
N LEU A 97 -9.20 -2.46 -12.50
CA LEU A 97 -10.66 -2.60 -12.63
C LEU A 97 -11.08 -4.07 -12.77
N ASP A 98 -10.38 -4.85 -13.57
CA ASP A 98 -10.65 -6.29 -13.74
C ASP A 98 -10.48 -7.07 -12.43
N LYS A 99 -9.59 -6.62 -11.56
CA LYS A 99 -9.27 -7.29 -10.28
C LYS A 99 -9.95 -6.67 -9.06
N VAL A 100 -10.68 -5.55 -9.21
CA VAL A 100 -11.20 -4.76 -8.08
C VAL A 100 -12.03 -5.58 -7.10
N ILE A 101 -12.94 -6.43 -7.59
CA ILE A 101 -13.83 -7.22 -6.71
C ILE A 101 -13.01 -8.24 -5.91
N SER A 102 -12.11 -8.97 -6.58
CA SER A 102 -11.29 -9.98 -5.90
C SER A 102 -10.27 -9.36 -4.94
N LEU A 103 -9.73 -8.17 -5.29
CA LEU A 103 -8.87 -7.38 -4.40
C LEU A 103 -9.65 -6.85 -3.20
N TYR A 104 -10.89 -6.41 -3.40
CA TYR A 104 -11.75 -5.95 -2.32
C TYR A 104 -12.01 -7.06 -1.28
N VAL A 105 -12.38 -8.26 -1.75
CA VAL A 105 -12.58 -9.42 -0.86
C VAL A 105 -11.29 -9.74 -0.07
N PHE A 106 -10.14 -9.78 -0.76
CA PHE A 106 -8.86 -9.99 -0.10
C PHE A 106 -8.57 -8.87 0.92
N ALA A 107 -8.75 -7.60 0.54
CA ALA A 107 -8.49 -6.45 1.39
C ALA A 107 -9.37 -6.45 2.66
N CYS A 108 -10.65 -6.84 2.54
CA CYS A 108 -11.54 -6.99 3.70
C CYS A 108 -11.05 -8.09 4.66
N LEU A 109 -10.68 -9.26 4.14
CA LEU A 109 -10.16 -10.34 4.97
C LEU A 109 -8.81 -9.96 5.62
N TYR A 110 -7.94 -9.31 4.85
CA TYR A 110 -6.65 -8.84 5.32
C TYR A 110 -6.77 -7.79 6.43
N SER A 111 -7.60 -6.77 6.23
CA SER A 111 -7.83 -5.71 7.22
C SER A 111 -8.45 -6.26 8.49
N LEU A 112 -9.39 -7.21 8.38
CA LEU A 112 -10.00 -7.86 9.53
C LEU A 112 -8.97 -8.69 10.32
N LEU A 113 -8.08 -9.43 9.64
CA LEU A 113 -7.02 -10.19 10.30
C LEU A 113 -6.01 -9.28 11.00
N VAL A 114 -5.63 -8.16 10.38
CA VAL A 114 -4.74 -7.16 10.99
C VAL A 114 -5.40 -6.54 12.22
N PHE A 115 -6.68 -6.19 12.12
CA PHE A 115 -7.45 -5.60 13.21
C PHE A 115 -7.59 -6.58 14.39
N LEU A 116 -8.01 -7.82 14.14
CA LEU A 116 -8.12 -8.86 15.17
C LEU A 116 -6.76 -9.17 15.81
N GLY A 117 -5.70 -9.24 15.01
CA GLY A 117 -4.33 -9.39 15.53
C GLY A 117 -3.91 -8.22 16.42
N GLY A 118 -4.26 -6.99 16.03
CA GLY A 118 -4.00 -5.76 16.78
C GLY A 118 -4.80 -5.67 18.08
N MET A 119 -6.04 -6.19 18.10
CA MET A 119 -6.86 -6.28 19.32
C MET A 119 -6.29 -7.25 20.36
N LEU A 120 -5.65 -8.34 19.91
CA LEU A 120 -4.97 -9.26 20.83
C LEU A 120 -3.71 -8.58 21.40
N PHE A 121 -2.83 -8.13 20.54
CA PHE A 121 -1.65 -7.33 20.86
C PHE A 121 -1.17 -6.62 19.60
N ILE A 122 -0.51 -5.45 19.73
CA ILE A 122 0.05 -4.68 18.60
C ILE A 122 0.98 -5.54 17.73
N ILE A 123 1.82 -6.37 18.35
CA ILE A 123 2.83 -7.18 17.64
C ILE A 123 2.20 -8.20 16.67
N PRO A 124 1.20 -9.04 17.04
CA PRO A 124 0.53 -9.93 16.09
C PRO A 124 -0.11 -9.19 14.90
N GLY A 125 -0.74 -8.04 15.15
CA GLY A 125 -1.31 -7.22 14.08
C GLY A 125 -0.25 -6.75 13.08
N LEU A 126 0.90 -6.27 13.57
CA LEU A 126 2.03 -5.86 12.73
C LEU A 126 2.65 -7.03 11.94
N ILE A 127 2.74 -8.21 12.56
CA ILE A 127 3.24 -9.41 11.87
C ILE A 127 2.31 -9.78 10.71
N VAL A 128 0.99 -9.81 10.94
CA VAL A 128 0.00 -10.09 9.89
C VAL A 128 0.07 -9.03 8.78
N LEU A 129 0.14 -7.75 9.16
CA LEU A 129 0.28 -6.64 8.22
C LEU A 129 1.47 -6.85 7.28
N LEU A 130 2.64 -7.18 7.81
CA LEU A 130 3.84 -7.39 7.00
C LEU A 130 3.78 -8.67 6.16
N LEU A 131 3.31 -9.79 6.72
CA LEU A 131 3.28 -11.08 6.02
C LEU A 131 2.41 -11.04 4.76
N PHE A 132 1.31 -10.29 4.79
CA PHE A 132 0.40 -10.17 3.65
C PHE A 132 0.62 -8.92 2.80
N TYR A 133 1.56 -8.06 3.16
CA TYR A 133 1.81 -6.78 2.50
C TYR A 133 2.07 -6.92 0.99
N PHE A 134 2.83 -7.93 0.57
CA PHE A 134 3.19 -8.14 -0.83
C PHE A 134 2.18 -8.97 -1.64
N VAL A 135 1.03 -9.36 -1.07
CA VAL A 135 0.00 -10.10 -1.83
C VAL A 135 -0.49 -9.33 -3.06
N PRO A 136 -0.86 -8.03 -2.98
CA PRO A 136 -1.23 -7.24 -4.16
C PRO A 136 -0.12 -7.16 -5.21
N TYR A 137 1.15 -7.14 -4.77
CA TYR A 137 2.32 -7.13 -5.66
C TYR A 137 2.44 -8.43 -6.46
N PHE A 138 2.28 -9.59 -5.82
CA PHE A 138 2.27 -10.87 -6.52
C PHE A 138 1.08 -11.02 -7.47
N ILE A 139 -0.08 -10.46 -7.14
CA ILE A 139 -1.25 -10.44 -8.04
C ILE A 139 -0.96 -9.55 -9.25
N ALA A 140 -0.37 -8.36 -9.06
CA ALA A 140 0.04 -7.47 -10.14
C ALA A 140 1.13 -8.07 -11.04
N ASP A 141 1.99 -8.91 -10.47
CA ASP A 141 3.04 -9.69 -11.14
C ASP A 141 2.50 -10.91 -11.92
N GLY A 142 1.18 -11.11 -11.98
CA GLY A 142 0.53 -12.14 -12.78
C GLY A 142 0.19 -13.45 -12.05
N VAL A 143 0.38 -13.52 -10.73
CA VAL A 143 -0.05 -14.69 -9.94
C VAL A 143 -1.58 -14.74 -9.88
N LYS A 144 -2.18 -15.73 -10.53
CA LYS A 144 -3.65 -15.85 -10.68
C LYS A 144 -4.37 -16.24 -9.37
N SER A 145 -3.70 -17.01 -8.49
CA SER A 145 -4.31 -17.55 -7.27
C SER A 145 -3.90 -16.77 -6.04
N TYR A 146 -4.86 -16.21 -5.30
CA TYR A 146 -4.62 -15.54 -4.02
C TYR A 146 -3.93 -16.44 -3.00
N LYS A 147 -4.29 -17.74 -2.94
CA LYS A 147 -3.62 -18.72 -2.07
C LYS A 147 -2.13 -18.84 -2.37
N VAL A 148 -1.76 -18.82 -3.65
CA VAL A 148 -0.36 -18.84 -4.08
C VAL A 148 0.32 -17.51 -3.78
N ALA A 149 -0.33 -16.38 -4.05
CA ALA A 149 0.18 -15.05 -3.74
C ALA A 149 0.45 -14.87 -2.24
N ILE A 150 -0.47 -15.30 -1.37
CA ILE A 150 -0.30 -15.31 0.09
C ILE A 150 0.93 -16.13 0.49
N ARG A 151 1.05 -17.37 -0.01
CA ARG A 151 2.21 -18.21 0.31
C ARG A 151 3.54 -17.59 -0.12
N LYS A 152 3.57 -16.99 -1.31
CA LYS A 152 4.75 -16.29 -1.83
C LYS A 152 5.08 -15.06 -0.98
N SER A 153 4.08 -14.24 -0.62
CA SER A 153 4.26 -13.07 0.25
C SER A 153 4.83 -13.47 1.61
N VAL A 154 4.21 -14.44 2.27
CA VAL A 154 4.68 -14.96 3.57
C VAL A 154 6.10 -15.53 3.47
N SER A 155 6.43 -16.28 2.42
CA SER A 155 7.77 -16.82 2.21
C SER A 155 8.82 -15.72 2.01
N LEU A 156 8.49 -14.71 1.18
CA LEU A 156 9.36 -13.57 0.90
C LEU A 156 9.66 -12.77 2.17
N VAL A 157 8.59 -12.39 2.89
CA VAL A 157 8.72 -11.59 4.11
C VAL A 157 9.46 -12.34 5.20
N LYS A 158 9.19 -13.64 5.41
CA LYS A 158 9.90 -14.44 6.42
C LYS A 158 11.41 -14.48 6.20
N LYS A 159 11.87 -14.57 4.96
CA LYS A 159 13.31 -14.57 4.62
C LYS A 159 13.99 -13.23 4.90
N ARG A 160 13.29 -12.13 4.68
CA ARG A 160 13.83 -10.75 4.75
C ARG A 160 13.01 -9.87 5.74
N PHE A 161 12.49 -10.48 6.83
CA PHE A 161 11.54 -9.81 7.73
C PHE A 161 12.05 -8.48 8.27
N LEU A 162 13.26 -8.46 8.82
CA LEU A 162 13.82 -7.22 9.40
C LEU A 162 14.02 -6.13 8.36
N ILE A 163 14.49 -6.48 7.17
CA ILE A 163 14.71 -5.50 6.09
C ILE A 163 13.36 -4.93 5.64
N THR A 164 12.37 -5.78 5.41
CA THR A 164 11.02 -5.37 5.01
C THR A 164 10.39 -4.48 6.08
N PHE A 165 10.48 -4.89 7.35
CA PHE A 165 9.96 -4.12 8.48
C PHE A 165 10.59 -2.73 8.60
N VAL A 166 11.92 -2.67 8.55
CA VAL A 166 12.65 -1.40 8.67
C VAL A 166 12.35 -0.47 7.51
N ILE A 167 12.31 -0.97 6.28
CA ILE A 167 12.11 -0.12 5.11
C ILE A 167 10.67 0.39 5.07
N ILE A 168 9.66 -0.48 5.21
CA ILE A 168 8.26 -0.05 5.22
C ILE A 168 7.99 0.86 6.42
N GLY A 169 8.50 0.49 7.60
CA GLY A 169 8.38 1.31 8.80
C GLY A 169 9.03 2.69 8.65
N ALA A 170 10.23 2.77 8.07
CA ALA A 170 10.90 4.04 7.83
C ALA A 170 10.13 4.93 6.84
N ILE A 171 9.64 4.36 5.73
CA ILE A 171 8.83 5.11 4.75
C ILE A 171 7.56 5.66 5.42
N THR A 172 6.85 4.82 6.18
CA THR A 172 5.63 5.22 6.91
C THR A 172 5.94 6.27 7.97
N ALA A 173 7.02 6.11 8.74
CA ALA A 173 7.42 7.07 9.77
C ALA A 173 7.77 8.45 9.19
N ILE A 174 8.51 8.48 8.08
CA ILE A 174 8.85 9.74 7.37
C ILE A 174 7.57 10.42 6.89
N GLN A 175 6.63 9.67 6.31
CA GLN A 175 5.34 10.21 5.87
C GLN A 175 4.55 10.81 7.04
N LEU A 176 4.40 10.07 8.14
CA LEU A 176 3.67 10.53 9.33
C LEU A 176 4.31 11.78 9.93
N LEU A 177 5.64 11.84 10.02
CA LEU A 177 6.35 13.03 10.48
C LEU A 177 6.05 14.23 9.59
N PHE A 178 6.12 14.06 8.27
CA PHE A 178 5.86 15.14 7.31
C PHE A 178 4.40 15.62 7.38
N GLU A 179 3.43 14.71 7.45
CA GLU A 179 2.01 15.05 7.61
C GLU A 179 1.76 15.82 8.92
N ASN A 180 2.28 15.31 10.04
CA ASN A 180 2.07 15.97 11.34
C ASN A 180 2.72 17.36 11.40
N VAL A 181 3.94 17.53 10.88
CA VAL A 181 4.60 18.83 10.80
C VAL A 181 3.78 19.80 9.96
N LEU A 182 3.28 19.37 8.80
CA LEU A 182 2.47 20.23 7.95
C LEU A 182 1.14 20.60 8.62
N PHE A 183 0.46 19.64 9.25
CA PHE A 183 -0.79 19.90 9.97
C PHE A 183 -0.59 20.82 11.17
N PHE A 184 0.52 20.69 11.89
CA PHE A 184 0.90 21.63 12.94
C PHE A 184 1.00 23.07 12.42
N PHE A 185 1.67 23.29 11.29
CA PHE A 185 1.78 24.62 10.70
C PHE A 185 0.41 25.16 10.24
N ILE A 186 -0.46 24.31 9.66
CA ILE A 186 -1.80 24.72 9.22
C ILE A 186 -2.66 25.11 10.43
N SER A 187 -2.59 24.36 11.53
CA SER A 187 -3.37 24.62 12.74
C SER A 187 -3.06 25.99 13.39
N ILE A 188 -1.92 26.61 13.10
CA ILE A 188 -1.60 27.99 13.55
C ILE A 188 -2.49 29.00 12.85
N TYR A 189 -2.96 28.71 11.62
CA TYR A 189 -3.70 29.67 10.80
C TYR A 189 -5.23 29.38 10.75
N THR A 190 -5.63 28.12 10.95
CA THR A 190 -7.05 27.76 10.82
C THR A 190 -7.38 26.45 11.54
N ASP A 191 -8.60 26.40 12.11
CA ASP A 191 -9.19 25.21 12.71
C ASP A 191 -10.26 24.57 11.81
N VAL A 192 -10.39 25.05 10.56
CA VAL A 192 -11.42 24.60 9.63
C VAL A 192 -11.10 23.18 9.13
N TYR A 193 -11.93 22.21 9.49
CA TYR A 193 -11.78 20.79 9.13
C TYR A 193 -11.55 20.55 7.63
N PHE A 194 -12.27 21.28 6.77
CA PHE A 194 -12.11 21.12 5.31
C PHE A 194 -10.72 21.49 4.80
N VAL A 195 -10.04 22.45 5.43
CA VAL A 195 -8.66 22.80 5.05
C VAL A 195 -7.72 21.63 5.31
N PHE A 196 -7.83 20.99 6.47
CA PHE A 196 -7.06 19.80 6.80
C PHE A 196 -7.36 18.64 5.84
N LEU A 197 -8.64 18.40 5.55
CA LEU A 197 -9.07 17.35 4.64
C LEU A 197 -8.50 17.55 3.22
N PHE A 198 -8.66 18.74 2.64
CA PHE A 198 -8.13 19.05 1.31
C PHE A 198 -6.61 18.99 1.28
N THR A 199 -5.93 19.49 2.31
CA THR A 199 -4.47 19.39 2.42
C THR A 199 -4.04 17.93 2.46
N LYS A 200 -4.70 17.07 3.23
CA LYS A 200 -4.42 15.64 3.29
C LYS A 200 -4.60 14.97 1.92
N ILE A 201 -5.69 15.27 1.22
CA ILE A 201 -5.96 14.73 -0.12
C ILE A 201 -4.85 15.12 -1.10
N ILE A 202 -4.51 16.41 -1.16
CA ILE A 202 -3.46 16.93 -2.04
C ILE A 202 -2.11 16.28 -1.69
N LEU A 203 -1.74 16.26 -0.43
CA LEU A 203 -0.48 15.69 0.02
C LEU A 203 -0.36 14.21 -0.37
N GLN A 204 -1.38 13.42 -0.08
CA GLN A 204 -1.41 12.00 -0.38
C GLN A 204 -1.40 11.70 -1.88
N MET A 205 -2.01 12.57 -2.69
CA MET A 205 -2.00 12.44 -4.15
C MET A 205 -0.57 12.49 -4.73
N PHE A 206 0.34 13.19 -4.07
CA PHE A 206 1.75 13.26 -4.46
C PHE A 206 2.63 12.21 -3.77
N ILE A 207 2.45 11.99 -2.47
CA ILE A 207 3.32 11.11 -1.68
C ILE A 207 3.06 9.65 -1.97
N LEU A 208 1.79 9.23 -2.03
CA LEU A 208 1.40 7.82 -2.16
C LEU A 208 1.94 7.16 -3.43
N PRO A 209 1.85 7.75 -4.65
CA PRO A 209 2.44 7.14 -5.84
C PRO A 209 3.95 6.92 -5.70
N PHE A 210 4.68 7.90 -5.15
CA PHE A 210 6.11 7.78 -4.95
C PHE A 210 6.47 6.63 -4.01
N GLN A 211 5.75 6.50 -2.89
CA GLN A 211 5.96 5.41 -1.94
C GLN A 211 5.70 4.05 -2.56
N ILE A 212 4.60 3.92 -3.32
CA ILE A 212 4.25 2.65 -3.97
C ILE A 212 5.31 2.27 -5.01
N ILE A 213 5.79 3.22 -5.82
CA ILE A 213 6.88 3.01 -6.78
C ILE A 213 8.14 2.52 -6.05
N LEU A 214 8.51 3.19 -4.95
CA LEU A 214 9.69 2.83 -4.17
C LEU A 214 9.60 1.41 -3.62
N VAL A 215 8.45 1.05 -3.05
CA VAL A 215 8.21 -0.30 -2.52
C VAL A 215 8.09 -1.34 -3.63
N THR A 216 7.55 -0.98 -4.80
CA THR A 216 7.48 -1.89 -5.95
C THR A 216 8.87 -2.20 -6.49
N ASN A 217 9.74 -1.21 -6.62
CA ASN A 217 11.13 -1.41 -7.02
C ASN A 217 11.90 -2.27 -6.00
N LEU A 218 11.64 -2.07 -4.70
CA LEU A 218 12.19 -2.93 -3.65
C LEU A 218 11.69 -4.38 -3.79
N PHE A 219 10.39 -4.57 -4.04
CA PHE A 219 9.79 -5.90 -4.23
C PHE A 219 10.42 -6.63 -5.41
N ILE A 220 10.63 -5.95 -6.54
CA ILE A 220 11.26 -6.51 -7.73
C ILE A 220 12.70 -6.95 -7.40
N ASP A 221 13.49 -6.10 -6.77
CA ASP A 221 14.89 -6.38 -6.38
C ASP A 221 14.98 -7.60 -5.43
N ILE A 222 14.14 -7.67 -4.39
CA ILE A 222 14.10 -8.81 -3.46
C ILE A 222 13.64 -10.11 -4.16
N LYS A 223 12.69 -10.00 -5.09
CA LYS A 223 12.19 -11.16 -5.85
C LYS A 223 13.28 -11.73 -6.76
N GLU A 224 14.01 -10.89 -7.47
CA GLU A 224 15.13 -11.28 -8.34
C GLU A 224 16.23 -11.96 -7.53
N GLU A 225 16.67 -11.38 -6.41
CA GLU A 225 17.66 -12.00 -5.52
C GLU A 225 17.23 -13.40 -5.05
N ASN A 226 15.96 -13.57 -4.65
CA ASN A 226 15.45 -14.87 -4.21
C ASN A 226 15.45 -15.91 -5.34
N THR A 227 15.18 -15.52 -6.58
CA THR A 227 15.19 -16.41 -7.74
C THR A 227 16.60 -16.88 -8.03
N LEU A 228 17.58 -15.98 -8.03
CA LEU A 228 19.00 -16.30 -8.22
C LEU A 228 19.55 -17.24 -7.12
N GLU A 229 19.18 -17.02 -5.86
CA GLU A 229 19.55 -17.92 -4.75
C GLU A 229 19.02 -19.34 -4.95
N LEU A 230 17.76 -19.50 -5.41
CA LEU A 230 17.15 -20.79 -5.66
C LEU A 230 17.81 -21.53 -6.83
N GLU A 231 18.13 -20.83 -7.92
CA GLU A 231 18.83 -21.39 -9.07
C GLU A 231 20.24 -21.84 -8.70
N THR A 232 20.99 -21.02 -7.97
CA THR A 232 22.33 -21.34 -7.51
C THR A 232 22.33 -22.60 -6.61
N ASN A 233 21.39 -22.67 -5.66
CA ASN A 233 21.26 -23.81 -4.78
C ASN A 233 20.85 -25.12 -5.53
N SER A 234 20.01 -24.98 -6.57
CA SER A 234 19.63 -26.12 -7.42
C SER A 234 20.80 -26.66 -8.23
N LEU A 235 21.66 -25.77 -8.76
CA LEU A 235 22.88 -26.15 -9.52
C LEU A 235 23.93 -26.82 -8.62
N ILE A 236 24.09 -26.35 -7.37
CA ILE A 236 24.99 -26.99 -6.40
C ILE A 236 24.50 -28.39 -6.07
N LYS A 237 23.20 -28.59 -5.82
CA LYS A 237 22.60 -29.90 -5.54
C LYS A 237 22.70 -30.87 -6.71
N ALA A 238 22.65 -30.39 -7.96
CA ALA A 238 22.78 -31.22 -9.15
C ALA A 238 24.23 -31.67 -9.43
N ARG A 239 25.24 -31.03 -8.79
CA ARG A 239 26.66 -31.35 -8.92
C ARG A 239 27.20 -32.26 -7.80
N MET A 240 26.41 -32.46 -6.75
CA MET A 240 26.68 -33.38 -5.64
C MET A 240 26.02 -34.74 -5.85
#